data_6748a4e4cee2e99115349d8e8b93dad4
#
_entry.id   6748a4e4cee2e99115349d8e8b93dad4
#
_cell.length_a   1.000
_cell.length_b   1.000
_cell.length_c   1.000
_cell.angle_alpha   90.00
_cell.angle_beta   90.00
_cell.angle_gamma   90.00
#
_symmetry.space_group_name_H-M   'P 1'
#
loop_
_entity.id
_entity.type
_entity.pdbx_description
1 polymer ?
#
loop_
_entity_poly.entity_id
_entity_poly.type
_entity_poly.pdbx_seq_one_letter_code
_entity_poly.pdbx_strand_id
1 'polypeptide(L)'
;MGEQKAEVQSDREREWSLLRRKYLVGPGERRASSAQGIHHLALLSSDVERTIEFYQGVLEFPLTELFENRDYSGSTHFFFDLGNGNALAFFDFPGLEMEPYKEVLSLIHI
;
A
#
# COMPACT_ATOMS: atom_id res chain seq x y z
N MET A 1 -22.26 -22.98 -9.67
CA MET A 1 -21.50 -21.97 -8.94
C MET A 1 -20.52 -22.54 -7.92
N GLY A 2 -20.89 -23.56 -7.18
CA GLY A 2 -19.99 -24.21 -6.22
C GLY A 2 -18.80 -24.90 -6.83
N GLU A 3 -18.97 -25.52 -7.98
CA GLU A 3 -17.88 -26.24 -8.67
C GLU A 3 -16.81 -25.30 -9.19
N GLN A 4 -17.20 -24.11 -9.73
CA GLN A 4 -16.24 -23.13 -10.22
C GLN A 4 -15.41 -22.52 -9.08
N LYS A 5 -16.02 -22.25 -7.93
CA LYS A 5 -15.29 -21.76 -6.76
C LYS A 5 -14.30 -22.78 -6.23
N ALA A 6 -14.70 -24.05 -6.19
CA ALA A 6 -13.85 -25.12 -5.74
C ALA A 6 -12.65 -25.33 -6.67
N GLU A 7 -12.87 -25.28 -7.99
CA GLU A 7 -11.79 -25.40 -8.98
C GLU A 7 -10.80 -24.25 -8.91
N VAL A 8 -11.29 -23.00 -8.81
CA VAL A 8 -10.45 -21.81 -8.70
C VAL A 8 -9.63 -21.88 -7.41
N GLN A 9 -10.25 -22.24 -6.31
CA GLN A 9 -9.56 -22.36 -5.03
C GLN A 9 -8.49 -23.47 -5.05
N SER A 10 -8.82 -24.61 -5.66
CA SER A 10 -7.87 -25.73 -5.80
C SER A 10 -6.67 -25.33 -6.66
N ASP A 11 -6.87 -24.59 -7.74
CA ASP A 11 -5.81 -24.08 -8.59
C ASP A 11 -4.94 -23.06 -7.87
N ARG A 12 -5.56 -22.17 -7.09
CA ARG A 12 -4.83 -21.19 -6.26
C ARG A 12 -4.00 -21.90 -5.19
N GLU A 13 -4.55 -22.92 -4.54
CA GLU A 13 -3.82 -23.67 -3.53
C GLU A 13 -2.59 -24.38 -4.12
N ARG A 14 -2.72 -24.94 -5.31
CA ARG A 14 -1.58 -25.54 -6.01
C ARG A 14 -0.53 -24.50 -6.36
N GLU A 15 -0.96 -23.35 -6.84
CA GLU A 15 -0.06 -22.23 -7.13
C GLU A 15 0.68 -21.77 -5.88
N TRP A 16 -0.03 -21.61 -4.77
CA TRP A 16 0.57 -21.22 -3.50
C TRP A 16 1.55 -22.28 -2.97
N SER A 17 1.21 -23.55 -3.11
CA SER A 17 2.10 -24.65 -2.70
C SER A 17 3.39 -24.64 -3.51
N LEU A 18 3.30 -24.42 -4.80
CA LEU A 18 4.47 -24.31 -5.66
C LEU A 18 5.35 -23.12 -5.31
N LEU A 19 4.73 -21.96 -5.05
CA LEU A 19 5.44 -20.76 -4.66
C LEU A 19 6.15 -20.91 -3.32
N ARG A 20 5.47 -21.52 -2.34
CA ARG A 20 6.09 -21.79 -1.04
C ARG A 20 7.28 -22.72 -1.19
N ARG A 21 7.14 -23.77 -1.97
CA ARG A 21 8.21 -24.73 -2.18
C ARG A 21 9.43 -24.12 -2.87
N LYS A 22 9.16 -23.21 -3.79
CA LYS A 22 10.20 -22.57 -4.61
C LYS A 22 10.93 -21.43 -3.88
N TYR A 23 10.21 -20.65 -3.09
CA TYR A 23 10.73 -19.37 -2.57
C TYR A 23 10.76 -19.26 -1.06
N LEU A 24 9.89 -19.95 -0.34
CA LEU A 24 9.79 -19.80 1.09
C LEU A 24 10.84 -20.65 1.80
N VAL A 25 11.76 -19.97 2.47
CA VAL A 25 12.83 -20.60 3.23
C VAL A 25 12.44 -20.66 4.71
N GLY A 26 12.76 -21.76 5.39
CA GLY A 26 12.47 -21.91 6.81
C GLY A 26 13.20 -20.90 7.67
N PRO A 27 12.66 -20.59 8.86
CA PRO A 27 13.23 -19.54 9.72
C PRO A 27 14.71 -19.70 10.05
N GLY A 28 15.16 -20.94 10.23
CA GLY A 28 16.56 -21.22 10.57
C GLY A 28 17.53 -21.10 9.40
N GLU A 29 17.03 -21.10 8.17
CA GLU A 29 17.86 -21.02 6.96
C GLU A 29 17.71 -19.67 6.25
N ARG A 30 16.83 -18.84 6.75
CA ARG A 30 16.52 -17.54 6.14
C ARG A 30 17.64 -16.54 6.41
N ARG A 31 18.09 -15.86 5.37
CA ARG A 31 19.07 -14.79 5.51
C ARG A 31 18.44 -13.60 6.23
N ALA A 32 19.26 -12.86 6.95
CA ALA A 32 18.84 -11.58 7.49
C ALA A 32 18.52 -10.62 6.34
N SER A 33 17.53 -9.75 6.55
CA SER A 33 17.18 -8.74 5.56
C SER A 33 18.33 -7.74 5.36
N SER A 34 18.59 -7.38 4.12
CA SER A 34 19.49 -6.27 3.80
C SER A 34 18.83 -4.90 4.00
N ALA A 35 17.51 -4.89 4.19
CA ALA A 35 16.77 -3.67 4.45
C ALA A 35 16.83 -3.31 5.94
N GLN A 36 16.66 -2.00 6.23
CA GLN A 36 16.68 -1.49 7.60
C GLN A 36 15.33 -0.86 7.99
N GLY A 37 14.26 -1.36 7.44
CA GLY A 37 12.92 -0.85 7.68
C GLY A 37 12.46 0.03 6.55
N ILE A 38 11.33 0.69 6.76
CA ILE A 38 10.71 1.60 5.79
C ILE A 38 10.59 2.96 6.45
N HIS A 39 11.18 4.01 5.84
CA HIS A 39 11.07 5.37 6.32
C HIS A 39 9.66 5.92 6.06
N HIS A 40 9.16 5.73 4.84
CA HIS A 40 7.80 6.14 4.49
C HIS A 40 7.27 5.26 3.37
N LEU A 41 5.95 5.20 3.28
CA LEU A 41 5.21 4.50 2.25
C LEU A 41 4.31 5.53 1.56
N ALA A 42 4.28 5.52 0.24
CA ALA A 42 3.47 6.45 -0.54
C ALA A 42 2.28 5.73 -1.20
N LEU A 43 1.10 6.30 -1.02
CA LEU A 43 -0.15 5.78 -1.55
C LEU A 43 -0.87 6.88 -2.33
N LEU A 44 -1.90 6.52 -3.07
CA LEU A 44 -2.77 7.50 -3.74
C LEU A 44 -4.03 7.75 -2.93
N SER A 45 -4.46 9.01 -2.94
CA SER A 45 -5.73 9.43 -2.37
C SER A 45 -6.64 9.94 -3.48
N SER A 46 -7.88 9.48 -3.49
CA SER A 46 -8.90 10.01 -4.40
C SER A 46 -9.64 11.20 -3.79
N ASP A 47 -9.47 11.45 -2.50
CA ASP A 47 -10.14 12.52 -1.76
C ASP A 47 -9.28 12.89 -0.55
N VAL A 48 -8.57 14.00 -0.65
CA VAL A 48 -7.59 14.43 0.37
C VAL A 48 -8.25 14.61 1.74
N GLU A 49 -9.37 15.32 1.80
CA GLU A 49 -10.04 15.60 3.07
C GLU A 49 -10.55 14.32 3.74
N ARG A 50 -11.14 13.43 2.96
CA ARG A 50 -11.61 12.13 3.47
C ARG A 50 -10.47 11.28 3.98
N THR A 51 -9.36 11.29 3.29
CA THR A 51 -8.15 10.58 3.71
C THR A 51 -7.65 11.13 5.03
N ILE A 52 -7.58 12.45 5.17
CA ILE A 52 -7.16 13.08 6.42
C ILE A 52 -8.12 12.74 7.57
N GLU A 53 -9.42 12.83 7.34
CA GLU A 53 -10.42 12.50 8.35
C GLU A 53 -10.29 11.07 8.84
N PHE A 54 -9.97 10.15 7.94
CA PHE A 54 -9.81 8.74 8.31
C PHE A 54 -8.50 8.53 9.09
N TYR A 55 -7.38 8.92 8.53
CA TYR A 55 -6.09 8.61 9.15
C TYR A 55 -5.82 9.46 10.40
N GLN A 56 -6.11 10.73 10.38
CA GLN A 56 -5.95 11.57 11.55
C GLN A 56 -7.12 11.44 12.53
N GLY A 57 -8.35 11.47 12.02
CA GLY A 57 -9.54 11.48 12.85
C GLY A 57 -9.88 10.13 13.46
N VAL A 58 -9.81 9.06 12.69
CA VAL A 58 -10.19 7.72 13.16
C VAL A 58 -9.00 6.96 13.70
N LEU A 59 -7.89 6.91 12.97
CA LEU A 59 -6.71 6.15 13.37
C LEU A 59 -5.75 6.94 14.28
N GLU A 60 -5.96 8.23 14.41
CA GLU A 60 -5.14 9.10 15.26
C GLU A 60 -3.66 9.19 14.84
N PHE A 61 -3.40 9.10 13.52
CA PHE A 61 -2.08 9.38 12.96
C PHE A 61 -2.03 10.86 12.59
N PRO A 62 -1.25 11.68 13.29
CA PRO A 62 -1.27 13.12 13.03
C PRO A 62 -0.74 13.48 11.64
N LEU A 63 -1.44 14.39 10.98
CA LEU A 63 -0.96 15.00 9.75
C LEU A 63 0.23 15.90 10.08
N THR A 64 1.37 15.65 9.46
CA THR A 64 2.61 16.38 9.77
C THR A 64 3.02 17.36 8.69
N GLU A 65 2.72 17.06 7.43
CA GLU A 65 3.08 17.91 6.30
C GLU A 65 2.01 17.82 5.22
N LEU A 66 1.81 18.94 4.52
CA LEU A 66 0.90 19.02 3.38
C LEU A 66 1.41 20.14 2.47
N PHE A 67 1.72 19.81 1.22
CA PHE A 67 2.24 20.78 0.26
C PHE A 67 1.94 20.33 -1.17
N GLU A 68 2.19 21.20 -2.12
CA GLU A 68 2.04 20.85 -3.53
C GLU A 68 3.16 19.91 -3.97
N ASN A 69 2.80 18.86 -4.72
CA ASN A 69 3.76 17.95 -5.31
C ASN A 69 4.65 18.68 -6.31
N ARG A 70 5.96 18.63 -6.09
CA ARG A 70 6.94 19.33 -6.94
C ARG A 70 6.93 18.86 -8.38
N ASP A 71 6.62 17.60 -8.60
CA ASP A 71 6.72 16.97 -9.91
C ASP A 71 5.41 16.99 -10.68
N TYR A 72 4.33 17.42 -10.05
CA TYR A 72 3.00 17.44 -10.68
C TYR A 72 2.17 18.59 -10.12
N SER A 73 2.01 19.62 -10.91
CA SER A 73 1.24 20.81 -10.51
C SER A 73 -0.23 20.44 -10.21
N GLY A 74 -0.74 20.94 -9.10
CA GLY A 74 -2.10 20.69 -8.65
C GLY A 74 -2.26 19.40 -7.85
N SER A 75 -1.22 18.57 -7.77
CA SER A 75 -1.21 17.39 -6.91
C SER A 75 -0.82 17.77 -5.48
N THR A 76 -1.53 17.23 -4.51
CA THR A 76 -1.21 17.41 -3.10
C THR A 76 -0.33 16.26 -2.63
N HIS A 77 0.68 16.58 -1.84
CA HIS A 77 1.53 15.60 -1.19
C HIS A 77 1.43 15.81 0.31
N PHE A 78 1.03 14.80 1.06
CA PHE A 78 0.80 14.94 2.49
C PHE A 78 1.21 13.70 3.26
N PHE A 79 1.56 13.90 4.54
CA PHE A 79 2.21 12.89 5.37
C PHE A 79 1.53 12.77 6.72
N PHE A 80 1.45 11.53 7.20
CA PHE A 80 1.01 11.22 8.55
C PHE A 80 2.14 10.56 9.33
N ASP A 81 2.25 10.88 10.61
CA ASP A 81 3.20 10.23 11.51
C ASP A 81 2.70 8.84 11.91
N LEU A 82 3.51 7.83 11.64
CA LEU A 82 3.23 6.45 12.07
C LEU A 82 3.98 6.07 13.34
N GLY A 83 4.75 6.98 13.91
CA GLY A 83 5.61 6.67 15.04
C GLY A 83 6.98 6.17 14.62
N ASN A 84 7.93 6.21 15.54
CA ASN A 84 9.30 5.74 15.34
C ASN A 84 10.03 6.37 14.15
N GLY A 85 9.67 7.60 13.79
CA GLY A 85 10.28 8.28 12.65
C GLY A 85 9.77 7.82 11.29
N ASN A 86 8.75 6.99 11.25
CA ASN A 86 8.16 6.50 10.01
C ASN A 86 6.95 7.35 9.61
N ALA A 87 6.66 7.40 8.32
CA ALA A 87 5.57 8.19 7.80
C ALA A 87 4.75 7.43 6.77
N LEU A 88 3.48 7.76 6.69
CA LEU A 88 2.59 7.33 5.62
C LEU A 88 2.32 8.54 4.75
N ALA A 89 2.69 8.46 3.49
CA ALA A 89 2.56 9.56 2.53
C ALA A 89 1.46 9.29 1.53
N PHE A 90 0.80 10.35 1.09
CA PHE A 90 -0.23 10.28 0.07
C PHE A 90 0.00 11.33 -0.99
N PHE A 91 -0.42 11.01 -2.21
CA PHE A 91 -0.57 11.95 -3.31
C PHE A 91 -2.01 11.92 -3.80
N ASP A 92 -2.52 13.05 -4.25
CA ASP A 92 -3.71 13.05 -5.08
C ASP A 92 -3.36 13.54 -6.49
N PHE A 93 -4.18 13.17 -7.46
CA PHE A 93 -4.02 13.61 -8.84
C PHE A 93 -5.38 14.05 -9.35
N PRO A 94 -5.81 15.28 -9.00
CA PRO A 94 -7.14 15.77 -9.40
C PRO A 94 -7.24 15.82 -10.92
N GLY A 95 -8.38 15.41 -11.45
CA GLY A 95 -8.62 15.38 -12.88
C GLY A 95 -8.22 14.09 -13.57
N LEU A 96 -7.51 13.18 -12.89
CA LEU A 96 -7.25 11.86 -13.41
C LEU A 96 -8.40 10.94 -13.02
N GLU A 97 -8.97 10.22 -14.00
CA GLU A 97 -9.92 9.16 -13.69
C GLU A 97 -9.14 7.97 -13.18
N MET A 98 -9.25 7.74 -11.88
CA MET A 98 -8.71 6.53 -11.28
C MET A 98 -9.85 5.54 -11.06
N GLU A 99 -9.70 4.33 -11.60
CA GLU A 99 -10.49 3.22 -11.11
C GLU A 99 -9.91 2.87 -9.75
N PRO A 100 -10.58 3.20 -8.63
CA PRO A 100 -9.93 3.22 -7.33
C PRO A 100 -9.28 1.89 -6.96
N TYR A 101 -9.85 0.81 -7.43
CA TYR A 101 -9.42 -0.52 -7.06
C TYR A 101 -8.16 -0.98 -7.78
N LYS A 102 -8.09 -0.75 -9.09
CA LYS A 102 -6.94 -1.15 -9.90
C LYS A 102 -5.72 -0.30 -9.62
N GLU A 103 -5.93 1.00 -9.42
CA GLU A 103 -4.84 1.93 -9.17
C GLU A 103 -4.18 1.67 -7.82
N VAL A 104 -4.96 1.41 -6.79
CA VAL A 104 -4.43 1.08 -5.47
C VAL A 104 -3.59 -0.19 -5.51
N LEU A 105 -4.06 -1.23 -6.20
CA LEU A 105 -3.30 -2.47 -6.35
C LEU A 105 -2.01 -2.27 -7.12
N SER A 106 -2.03 -1.44 -8.14
CA SER A 106 -0.87 -1.09 -8.94
C SER A 106 0.20 -0.40 -8.10
N LEU A 107 -0.19 0.42 -7.14
CA LEU A 107 0.72 1.17 -6.28
C LEU A 107 1.26 0.36 -5.12
N ILE A 108 0.51 -0.58 -4.61
CA ILE A 108 0.96 -1.46 -3.53
C ILE A 108 2.12 -2.34 -3.98
N HIS A 109 2.29 -2.52 -5.27
CA HIS A 109 3.40 -3.27 -5.83
C HIS A 109 4.70 -2.47 -5.95
N ILE A 110 4.66 -1.23 -5.61
CA ILE A 110 5.84 -0.38 -5.54
C ILE A 110 6.48 -0.54 -4.17
#